data_456c63c8fbd50d0e51c0bdb21459ad4f
#
_entry.id   456c63c8fbd50d0e51c0bdb21459ad4f
#
_cell.length_a   1.000
_cell.length_b   1.000
_cell.length_c   1.000
_cell.angle_alpha   90.00
_cell.angle_beta   90.00
_cell.angle_gamma   90.00
#
_symmetry.space_group_name_H-M   'P 1'
#
loop_
_entity.id
_entity.type
_entity.pdbx_description
1 polymer ?
#
loop_
_entity_poly.entity_id
_entity_poly.type
_entity_poly.pdbx_seq_one_letter_code
_entity_poly.pdbx_strand_id
1 'polypeptide(L)'
;MEDNLRSSLLASMGEYEALGIYNEVKKNNDFIGFTRQYMHDEDYRVARNALWSMTKATDSEISQLQPIYNELIDLAMKTDNSSVCRLTLNILERLKMEKDDLRSDFLDFCLEKMTAIDGYPGIQSLAMKLAYRMCKFYPELMNELIVTLKAMEMDFYPPAVKSVRNRILKSLCH
;
A
#
# COMPACT_ATOMS: atom_id res chain seq x y z
N MET A 1 -15.90 23.41 -9.12
CA MET A 1 -15.10 23.04 -7.96
C MET A 1 -14.28 21.76 -8.19
N GLU A 2 -14.89 20.74 -8.73
CA GLU A 2 -14.18 19.48 -9.04
C GLU A 2 -13.02 19.69 -10.03
N ASP A 3 -13.24 20.51 -11.05
CA ASP A 3 -12.20 20.81 -12.05
C ASP A 3 -10.95 21.47 -11.47
N ASN A 4 -11.11 22.31 -10.45
CA ASN A 4 -9.99 22.99 -9.79
C ASN A 4 -9.11 22.01 -9.01
N LEU A 5 -9.72 21.06 -8.31
CA LEU A 5 -8.97 20.09 -7.51
C LEU A 5 -8.24 19.09 -8.41
N ARG A 6 -8.91 18.61 -9.47
CA ARG A 6 -8.28 17.74 -10.46
C ARG A 6 -7.09 18.44 -11.14
N SER A 7 -7.25 19.71 -11.50
CA SER A 7 -6.17 20.52 -12.08
C SER A 7 -4.99 20.66 -11.12
N SER A 8 -5.25 20.84 -9.83
CA SER A 8 -4.21 20.87 -8.80
C SER A 8 -3.49 19.53 -8.69
N LEU A 9 -4.23 18.42 -8.79
CA LEU A 9 -3.65 17.07 -8.77
C LEU A 9 -2.83 16.76 -10.03
N LEU A 10 -3.14 17.37 -11.17
CA LEU A 10 -2.37 17.23 -12.40
C LEU A 10 -1.06 18.02 -12.39
N ALA A 11 -1.00 19.09 -11.60
CA ALA A 11 0.17 19.94 -11.54
C ALA A 11 1.37 19.20 -10.91
N SER A 12 2.58 19.75 -11.11
CA SER A 12 3.75 19.25 -10.43
C SER A 12 3.56 19.38 -8.91
N MET A 13 3.72 18.28 -8.19
CA MET A 13 3.51 18.21 -6.75
C MET A 13 4.80 17.91 -6.00
N GLY A 14 5.02 18.70 -4.94
CA GLY A 14 5.99 18.39 -3.91
C GLY A 14 5.28 18.11 -2.58
N GLU A 15 6.06 18.01 -1.53
CA GLU A 15 5.56 17.75 -0.17
C GLU A 15 4.58 18.83 0.31
N TYR A 16 4.87 20.08 -0.01
CA TYR A 16 4.04 21.22 0.39
C TYR A 16 2.65 21.15 -0.26
N GLU A 17 2.59 20.85 -1.55
CA GLU A 17 1.34 20.74 -2.30
C GLU A 17 0.51 19.54 -1.81
N ALA A 18 1.17 18.41 -1.52
CA ALA A 18 0.51 17.24 -0.97
C ALA A 18 -0.15 17.54 0.38
N LEU A 19 0.55 18.26 1.25
CA LEU A 19 -0.01 18.72 2.53
C LEU A 19 -1.19 19.68 2.34
N GLY A 20 -1.09 20.57 1.35
CA GLY A 20 -2.17 21.51 1.02
C GLY A 20 -3.44 20.79 0.61
N ILE A 21 -3.33 19.78 -0.26
CA ILE A 21 -4.48 18.96 -0.68
C ILE A 21 -5.03 18.15 0.49
N TYR A 22 -4.18 17.54 1.29
CA TYR A 22 -4.61 16.85 2.50
C TYR A 22 -5.43 17.78 3.42
N ASN A 23 -4.96 18.99 3.65
CA ASN A 23 -5.66 19.96 4.49
C ASN A 23 -7.05 20.33 3.94
N GLU A 24 -7.19 20.45 2.62
CA GLU A 24 -8.50 20.68 1.99
C GLU A 24 -9.45 19.49 2.20
N VAL A 25 -8.96 18.26 2.00
CA VAL A 25 -9.75 17.04 2.25
C VAL A 25 -10.16 16.95 3.72
N LYS A 26 -9.26 17.29 4.63
CA LYS A 26 -9.52 17.29 6.08
C LYS A 26 -10.63 18.28 6.46
N LYS A 27 -10.64 19.46 5.87
CA LYS A 27 -11.70 20.47 6.11
C LYS A 27 -13.07 19.93 5.74
N ASN A 28 -13.16 19.21 4.62
CA ASN A 28 -14.41 18.61 4.15
C ASN A 28 -14.76 17.32 4.88
N ASN A 29 -13.80 16.72 5.56
CA ASN A 29 -13.93 15.45 6.30
C ASN A 29 -14.54 14.33 5.45
N ASP A 30 -14.17 14.27 4.18
CA ASP A 30 -14.63 13.23 3.23
C ASP A 30 -13.44 12.54 2.55
N PHE A 31 -12.71 11.75 3.33
CA PHE A 31 -11.56 11.01 2.85
C PHE A 31 -11.97 9.92 1.85
N ILE A 32 -13.11 9.26 2.07
CA ILE A 32 -13.62 8.22 1.17
C ILE A 32 -14.01 8.83 -0.17
N GLY A 33 -14.83 9.89 -0.16
CA GLY A 33 -15.30 10.55 -1.39
C GLY A 33 -14.15 11.04 -2.25
N PHE A 34 -13.18 11.72 -1.62
CA PHE A 34 -11.98 12.20 -2.31
C PHE A 34 -11.18 11.04 -2.92
N THR A 35 -10.90 10.01 -2.14
CA THR A 35 -10.10 8.88 -2.60
C THR A 35 -10.78 8.15 -3.76
N ARG A 36 -12.07 7.83 -3.64
CA ARG A 36 -12.84 7.19 -4.70
C ARG A 36 -12.89 8.01 -5.98
N GLN A 37 -13.01 9.32 -5.85
CA GLN A 37 -13.13 10.21 -7.01
C GLN A 37 -11.88 10.18 -7.88
N TYR A 38 -10.69 10.11 -7.27
CA TYR A 38 -9.44 10.30 -8.00
C TYR A 38 -8.57 9.05 -8.13
N MET A 39 -8.76 8.01 -7.31
CA MET A 39 -7.87 6.85 -7.31
C MET A 39 -7.91 6.04 -8.61
N HIS A 40 -8.97 6.15 -9.40
CA HIS A 40 -9.13 5.50 -10.70
C HIS A 40 -9.06 6.47 -11.87
N ASP A 41 -8.55 7.68 -11.66
CA ASP A 41 -8.43 8.65 -12.75
C ASP A 41 -7.58 8.07 -13.88
N GLU A 42 -7.99 8.34 -15.12
CA GLU A 42 -7.30 7.88 -16.32
C GLU A 42 -5.86 8.41 -16.42
N ASP A 43 -5.60 9.59 -15.84
CA ASP A 43 -4.26 10.13 -15.72
C ASP A 43 -3.65 9.67 -14.38
N TYR A 44 -2.63 8.80 -14.47
CA TYR A 44 -1.98 8.25 -13.29
C TYR A 44 -1.42 9.32 -12.35
N ARG A 45 -1.12 10.52 -12.85
CA ARG A 45 -0.59 11.62 -12.02
C ARG A 45 -1.66 12.08 -11.04
N VAL A 46 -2.91 12.14 -11.46
CA VAL A 46 -4.05 12.47 -10.60
C VAL A 46 -4.21 11.42 -9.51
N ALA A 47 -4.29 10.16 -9.89
CA ALA A 47 -4.42 9.04 -8.94
C ALA A 47 -3.23 9.01 -7.96
N ARG A 48 -2.01 9.10 -8.47
CA ARG A 48 -0.79 9.12 -7.65
C ARG A 48 -0.81 10.26 -6.64
N ASN A 49 -1.09 11.47 -7.08
CA ASN A 49 -1.03 12.66 -6.22
C ASN A 49 -2.16 12.67 -5.20
N ALA A 50 -3.35 12.16 -5.56
CA ALA A 50 -4.44 11.99 -4.61
C ALA A 50 -4.06 10.99 -3.50
N LEU A 51 -3.53 9.84 -3.86
CA LEU A 51 -3.08 8.83 -2.90
C LEU A 51 -1.92 9.34 -2.06
N TRP A 52 -0.97 10.06 -2.66
CA TRP A 52 0.13 10.69 -1.93
C TRP A 52 -0.40 11.66 -0.87
N SER A 53 -1.35 12.51 -1.23
CA SER A 53 -1.97 13.44 -0.28
C SER A 53 -2.63 12.70 0.89
N MET A 54 -3.27 11.56 0.63
CA MET A 54 -3.87 10.75 1.69
C MET A 54 -2.84 10.13 2.64
N THR A 55 -1.63 9.86 2.19
CA THR A 55 -0.57 9.35 3.09
C THR A 55 -0.17 10.36 4.16
N LYS A 56 -0.52 11.64 4.01
CA LYS A 56 -0.28 12.69 5.02
C LYS A 56 -1.28 12.65 6.16
N ALA A 57 -2.39 11.95 6.00
CA ALA A 57 -3.42 11.82 7.02
C ALA A 57 -2.90 11.05 8.24
N THR A 58 -3.45 11.33 9.41
CA THR A 58 -3.18 10.58 10.64
C THR A 58 -3.75 9.17 10.54
N ASP A 59 -3.32 8.26 11.40
CA ASP A 59 -3.86 6.89 11.40
C ASP A 59 -5.36 6.87 11.69
N SER A 60 -5.85 7.77 12.56
CA SER A 60 -7.28 7.93 12.83
C SER A 60 -8.05 8.35 11.57
N GLU A 61 -7.49 9.28 10.80
CA GLU A 61 -8.10 9.74 9.55
C GLU A 61 -8.05 8.67 8.46
N ILE A 62 -6.91 7.98 8.30
CA ILE A 62 -6.76 6.87 7.36
C ILE A 62 -7.75 5.75 7.66
N SER A 63 -8.08 5.51 8.93
CA SER A 63 -9.06 4.49 9.31
C SER A 63 -10.44 4.73 8.69
N GLN A 64 -10.74 5.96 8.29
CA GLN A 64 -11.97 6.27 7.54
C GLN A 64 -12.02 5.61 6.16
N LEU A 65 -10.89 5.20 5.62
CA LEU A 65 -10.80 4.47 4.35
C LEU A 65 -11.08 2.97 4.49
N GLN A 66 -11.29 2.47 5.72
CA GLN A 66 -11.57 1.05 5.94
C GLN A 66 -12.71 0.49 5.07
N PRO A 67 -13.84 1.22 4.86
CA PRO A 67 -14.92 0.71 4.01
C PRO A 67 -14.53 0.45 2.55
N ILE A 68 -13.48 1.09 2.04
CA ILE A 68 -12.99 0.88 0.67
C ILE A 68 -11.75 -0.01 0.61
N TYR A 69 -11.50 -0.79 1.65
CA TYR A 69 -10.35 -1.70 1.75
C TYR A 69 -10.20 -2.61 0.52
N ASN A 70 -11.28 -3.28 0.11
CA ASN A 70 -11.25 -4.16 -1.06
C ASN A 70 -11.07 -3.39 -2.38
N GLU A 71 -11.61 -2.19 -2.50
CA GLU A 71 -11.39 -1.34 -3.66
C GLU A 71 -9.92 -0.94 -3.79
N LEU A 72 -9.26 -0.65 -2.66
CA LEU A 72 -7.82 -0.34 -2.62
C LEU A 72 -6.99 -1.57 -2.98
N ILE A 73 -7.35 -2.75 -2.51
CA ILE A 73 -6.69 -4.01 -2.90
C ILE A 73 -6.78 -4.21 -4.42
N ASP A 74 -7.99 -4.05 -4.99
CA ASP A 74 -8.20 -4.19 -6.42
C ASP A 74 -7.36 -3.20 -7.23
N LEU A 75 -7.27 -1.95 -6.76
CA LEU A 75 -6.43 -0.93 -7.38
C LEU A 75 -4.95 -1.34 -7.37
N ALA A 76 -4.44 -1.78 -6.21
CA ALA A 76 -3.04 -2.20 -6.09
C ALA A 76 -2.68 -3.33 -7.05
N MET A 77 -3.60 -4.31 -7.20
CA MET A 77 -3.37 -5.46 -8.08
C MET A 77 -3.51 -5.14 -9.57
N LYS A 78 -4.35 -4.16 -9.94
CA LYS A 78 -4.66 -3.86 -11.34
C LYS A 78 -3.79 -2.77 -11.96
N THR A 79 -3.27 -1.85 -11.16
CA THR A 79 -2.53 -0.70 -11.69
C THR A 79 -1.19 -1.12 -12.31
N ASP A 80 -0.88 -0.55 -13.47
CA ASP A 80 0.42 -0.71 -14.12
C ASP A 80 1.45 0.32 -13.62
N ASN A 81 1.00 1.32 -12.86
CA ASN A 81 1.87 2.38 -12.38
C ASN A 81 2.46 2.00 -11.01
N SER A 82 3.79 1.93 -10.93
CA SER A 82 4.50 1.55 -9.71
C SER A 82 4.27 2.50 -8.54
N SER A 83 4.15 3.81 -8.81
CA SER A 83 3.90 4.80 -7.75
C SER A 83 2.49 4.67 -7.18
N VAL A 84 1.48 4.48 -8.04
CA VAL A 84 0.10 4.24 -7.59
C VAL A 84 0.05 2.95 -6.77
N CYS A 85 0.67 1.88 -7.24
CA CYS A 85 0.73 0.61 -6.50
C CYS A 85 1.37 0.80 -5.12
N ARG A 86 2.54 1.41 -5.05
CA ARG A 86 3.27 1.63 -3.79
C ARG A 86 2.47 2.46 -2.79
N LEU A 87 1.87 3.56 -3.24
CA LEU A 87 1.07 4.43 -2.38
C LEU A 87 -0.19 3.72 -1.87
N THR A 88 -0.83 2.93 -2.72
CA THR A 88 -2.00 2.14 -2.34
C THR A 88 -1.63 1.08 -1.29
N LEU A 89 -0.53 0.37 -1.50
CA LEU A 89 -0.03 -0.61 -0.53
C LEU A 89 0.35 0.05 0.81
N ASN A 90 0.90 1.27 0.76
CA ASN A 90 1.22 2.05 1.96
C ASN A 90 -0.04 2.33 2.79
N ILE A 91 -1.12 2.75 2.13
CA ILE A 91 -2.41 2.98 2.80
C ILE A 91 -2.96 1.68 3.38
N LEU A 92 -2.96 0.59 2.59
CA LEU A 92 -3.43 -0.72 3.03
C LEU A 92 -2.66 -1.23 4.26
N GLU A 93 -1.36 -0.98 4.32
CA GLU A 93 -0.52 -1.39 5.46
C GLU A 93 -0.94 -0.68 6.76
N ARG A 94 -1.49 0.53 6.66
CA ARG A 94 -1.99 1.32 7.79
C ARG A 94 -3.43 1.00 8.20
N LEU A 95 -4.19 0.28 7.36
CA LEU A 95 -5.55 -0.12 7.63
C LEU A 95 -5.59 -1.40 8.47
N LYS A 96 -6.72 -1.66 9.12
CA LYS A 96 -6.93 -2.89 9.87
C LYS A 96 -7.07 -4.07 8.91
N MET A 97 -6.59 -5.22 9.35
CA MET A 97 -6.76 -6.48 8.65
C MET A 97 -7.31 -7.50 9.62
N GLU A 98 -8.48 -8.03 9.33
CA GLU A 98 -9.14 -9.05 10.11
C GLU A 98 -9.09 -10.39 9.36
N LYS A 99 -9.26 -11.49 10.10
CA LYS A 99 -9.20 -12.83 9.50
C LYS A 99 -10.19 -13.00 8.34
N ASP A 100 -11.40 -12.46 8.48
CA ASP A 100 -12.45 -12.56 7.48
C ASP A 100 -12.20 -11.68 6.25
N ASP A 101 -11.28 -10.72 6.35
CA ASP A 101 -10.90 -9.83 5.23
C ASP A 101 -9.82 -10.44 4.34
N LEU A 102 -9.26 -11.58 4.71
CA LEU A 102 -8.15 -12.20 3.99
C LEU A 102 -8.60 -12.66 2.59
N ARG A 103 -7.91 -12.15 1.57
CA ARG A 103 -8.12 -12.54 0.18
C ARG A 103 -6.92 -13.32 -0.33
N SER A 104 -7.17 -14.52 -0.85
CA SER A 104 -6.10 -15.38 -1.39
C SER A 104 -5.42 -14.76 -2.60
N ASP A 105 -6.16 -14.08 -3.48
CA ASP A 105 -5.58 -13.40 -4.64
C ASP A 105 -4.62 -12.27 -4.24
N PHE A 106 -4.96 -11.54 -3.18
CA PHE A 106 -4.08 -10.48 -2.67
C PHE A 106 -2.84 -11.06 -1.97
N LEU A 107 -2.98 -12.16 -1.25
CA LEU A 107 -1.82 -12.85 -0.67
C LEU A 107 -0.87 -13.34 -1.77
N ASP A 108 -1.40 -13.96 -2.81
CA ASP A 108 -0.60 -14.42 -3.96
C ASP A 108 0.12 -13.25 -4.63
N PHE A 109 -0.57 -12.13 -4.82
CA PHE A 109 0.02 -10.90 -5.34
C PHE A 109 1.20 -10.43 -4.48
N CYS A 110 1.01 -10.37 -3.16
CA CYS A 110 2.05 -9.92 -2.24
C CYS A 110 3.26 -10.88 -2.25
N LEU A 111 3.03 -12.19 -2.29
CA LEU A 111 4.09 -13.19 -2.35
C LEU A 111 4.89 -13.06 -3.66
N GLU A 112 4.22 -12.83 -4.78
CA GLU A 112 4.88 -12.60 -6.07
C GLU A 112 5.73 -11.33 -6.03
N LYS A 113 5.18 -10.21 -5.55
CA LYS A 113 5.90 -8.94 -5.52
C LYS A 113 7.09 -8.94 -4.57
N MET A 114 6.95 -9.53 -3.39
CA MET A 114 8.04 -9.54 -2.42
C MET A 114 9.23 -10.38 -2.83
N THR A 115 9.02 -11.39 -3.67
CA THR A 115 10.08 -12.30 -4.14
C THR A 115 10.67 -11.91 -5.50
N ALA A 116 10.10 -10.93 -6.20
CA ALA A 116 10.58 -10.49 -7.51
C ALA A 116 11.99 -9.87 -7.39
N ILE A 117 12.95 -10.37 -8.16
CA ILE A 117 14.35 -9.90 -8.11
C ILE A 117 14.45 -8.48 -8.68
N ASP A 118 13.74 -8.20 -9.77
CA ASP A 118 13.79 -6.90 -10.47
C ASP A 118 12.64 -5.97 -10.06
N GLY A 119 12.07 -6.17 -8.87
CA GLY A 119 10.94 -5.38 -8.39
C GLY A 119 11.36 -4.02 -7.80
N TYR A 120 10.37 -3.17 -7.57
CA TYR A 120 10.56 -1.89 -6.90
C TYR A 120 10.70 -2.12 -5.39
N PRO A 121 11.79 -1.63 -4.75
CA PRO A 121 12.05 -1.89 -3.32
C PRO A 121 10.91 -1.50 -2.38
N GLY A 122 10.25 -0.37 -2.65
CA GLY A 122 9.12 0.08 -1.84
C GLY A 122 7.92 -0.85 -1.94
N ILE A 123 7.61 -1.35 -3.13
CA ILE A 123 6.53 -2.31 -3.34
C ILE A 123 6.88 -3.65 -2.68
N GLN A 124 8.10 -4.13 -2.88
CA GLN A 124 8.58 -5.38 -2.30
C GLN A 124 8.47 -5.38 -0.76
N SER A 125 8.93 -4.31 -0.14
CA SER A 125 8.91 -4.16 1.33
C SER A 125 7.48 -4.13 1.88
N LEU A 126 6.59 -3.37 1.24
CA LEU A 126 5.19 -3.27 1.65
C LEU A 126 4.45 -4.60 1.42
N ALA A 127 4.68 -5.25 0.27
CA ALA A 127 4.10 -6.55 -0.02
C ALA A 127 4.51 -7.60 1.02
N MET A 128 5.78 -7.59 1.44
CA MET A 128 6.29 -8.49 2.47
C MET A 128 5.61 -8.24 3.82
N LYS A 129 5.44 -6.98 4.23
CA LYS A 129 4.73 -6.63 5.46
C LYS A 129 3.28 -7.08 5.43
N LEU A 130 2.60 -6.88 4.30
CA LEU A 130 1.19 -7.27 4.13
C LEU A 130 1.05 -8.80 4.11
N ALA A 131 1.92 -9.52 3.41
CA ALA A 131 1.94 -10.97 3.41
C ALA A 131 2.12 -11.52 4.85
N TYR A 132 3.04 -10.94 5.61
CA TYR A 132 3.26 -11.32 6.99
C TYR A 132 2.00 -11.13 7.85
N ARG A 133 1.32 -10.00 7.69
CA ARG A 133 0.06 -9.74 8.41
C ARG A 133 -1.02 -10.75 8.07
N MET A 134 -1.17 -11.09 6.79
CA MET A 134 -2.15 -12.10 6.35
C MET A 134 -1.81 -13.50 6.87
N CYS A 135 -0.56 -13.88 6.82
CA CYS A 135 -0.12 -15.21 7.26
C CYS A 135 -0.25 -15.43 8.76
N LYS A 136 -0.32 -14.36 9.57
CA LYS A 136 -0.53 -14.48 11.02
C LYS A 136 -1.84 -15.16 11.39
N PHE A 137 -2.83 -15.12 10.51
CA PHE A 137 -4.14 -15.71 10.79
C PHE A 137 -4.16 -17.24 10.64
N TYR A 138 -3.18 -17.82 9.94
CA TYR A 138 -3.14 -19.25 9.67
C TYR A 138 -1.71 -19.80 9.84
N PRO A 139 -1.49 -20.73 10.81
CA PRO A 139 -0.15 -21.27 11.06
C PRO A 139 0.51 -21.92 9.84
N GLU A 140 -0.26 -22.62 9.00
CA GLU A 140 0.23 -23.23 7.78
C GLU A 140 0.74 -22.20 6.77
N LEU A 141 0.05 -21.06 6.61
CA LEU A 141 0.50 -19.97 5.76
C LEU A 141 1.78 -19.31 6.31
N MET A 142 1.87 -19.19 7.63
CA MET A 142 3.07 -18.67 8.27
C MET A 142 4.28 -19.57 8.03
N ASN A 143 4.09 -20.88 8.09
CA ASN A 143 5.16 -21.84 7.80
C ASN A 143 5.65 -21.71 6.35
N GLU A 144 4.73 -21.57 5.40
CA GLU A 144 5.06 -21.35 3.99
C GLU A 144 5.81 -20.02 3.79
N LEU A 145 5.37 -18.96 4.47
CA LEU A 145 6.04 -17.66 4.42
C LEU A 145 7.49 -17.76 4.94
N ILE A 146 7.69 -18.44 6.06
CA ILE A 146 9.03 -18.64 6.64
C ILE A 146 9.94 -19.35 5.64
N VAL A 147 9.46 -20.44 5.01
CA VAL A 147 10.21 -21.18 3.99
C VAL A 147 10.57 -20.24 2.83
N THR A 148 9.61 -19.46 2.35
CA THR A 148 9.82 -18.49 1.26
C THR A 148 10.88 -17.44 1.64
N LEU A 149 10.76 -16.84 2.83
CA LEU A 149 11.70 -15.84 3.31
C LEU A 149 13.13 -16.38 3.43
N LYS A 150 13.27 -17.61 3.93
CA LYS A 150 14.57 -18.25 4.08
C LYS A 150 15.18 -18.64 2.74
N ALA A 151 14.35 -18.95 1.74
CA ALA A 151 14.81 -19.33 0.41
C ALA A 151 15.27 -18.12 -0.44
N MET A 152 14.93 -16.89 -0.03
CA MET A 152 15.36 -15.69 -0.75
C MET A 152 16.87 -15.51 -0.65
N GLU A 153 17.53 -15.39 -1.79
CA GLU A 153 18.98 -15.14 -1.86
C GLU A 153 19.24 -13.64 -1.67
N MET A 154 19.66 -13.27 -0.47
CA MET A 154 19.74 -11.86 -0.04
C MET A 154 20.65 -10.99 -0.89
N ASP A 155 21.62 -11.57 -1.61
CA ASP A 155 22.52 -10.79 -2.47
C ASP A 155 21.77 -10.12 -3.65
N PHE A 156 20.60 -10.64 -4.02
CA PHE A 156 19.79 -10.12 -5.12
C PHE A 156 18.75 -9.07 -4.68
N TYR A 157 18.67 -8.77 -3.39
CA TYR A 157 17.63 -7.87 -2.86
C TYR A 157 18.23 -6.59 -2.27
N PRO A 158 17.51 -5.46 -2.40
CA PRO A 158 18.00 -4.20 -1.84
C PRO A 158 17.92 -4.18 -0.29
N PRO A 159 18.66 -3.26 0.36
CA PRO A 159 18.70 -3.19 1.82
C PRO A 159 17.34 -3.07 2.50
N ALA A 160 16.40 -2.35 1.88
CA ALA A 160 15.05 -2.18 2.44
C ALA A 160 14.31 -3.53 2.56
N VAL A 161 14.41 -4.39 1.55
CA VAL A 161 13.80 -5.72 1.54
C VAL A 161 14.49 -6.62 2.57
N LYS A 162 15.82 -6.60 2.62
CA LYS A 162 16.61 -7.36 3.61
C LYS A 162 16.20 -6.98 5.03
N SER A 163 16.03 -5.70 5.31
CA SER A 163 15.66 -5.19 6.63
C SER A 163 14.29 -5.72 7.07
N VAL A 164 13.28 -5.66 6.22
CA VAL A 164 11.93 -6.16 6.53
C VAL A 164 11.96 -7.67 6.76
N ARG A 165 12.60 -8.43 5.85
CA ARG A 165 12.75 -9.88 5.97
C ARG A 165 13.40 -10.26 7.31
N ASN A 166 14.51 -9.65 7.64
CA ASN A 166 15.25 -9.97 8.86
C ASN A 166 14.43 -9.64 10.12
N ARG A 167 13.68 -8.55 10.09
CA ARG A 167 12.78 -8.17 11.19
C ARG A 167 11.69 -9.20 11.39
N ILE A 168 11.06 -9.66 10.31
CA ILE A 168 10.02 -10.71 10.37
C ILE A 168 10.59 -11.99 10.94
N LEU A 169 11.70 -12.49 10.39
CA LEU A 169 12.32 -13.73 10.85
C LEU A 169 12.75 -13.64 12.32
N LYS A 170 13.28 -12.50 12.75
CA LYS A 170 13.65 -12.27 14.15
C LYS A 170 12.44 -12.31 15.08
N SER A 171 11.31 -11.74 14.67
CA SER A 171 10.09 -11.71 15.48
C SER A 171 9.48 -13.11 15.66
N LEU A 172 9.75 -14.03 14.75
CA LEU A 172 9.24 -15.41 14.79
C LEU A 172 10.14 -16.37 15.57
N CYS A 173 11.33 -15.95 15.98
CA CYS A 173 12.25 -16.75 16.78
C CYS A 173 11.99 -16.67 18.30
N HIS A 174 10.91 -16.01 18.73
CA HIS A 174 10.54 -15.89 20.13
C HIS A 174 9.28 -16.71 20.47
#